data_fba0186240e839a203c5c20ef8bbcb28
#
_entry.id   fba0186240e839a203c5c20ef8bbcb28
#
_cell.length_a   1.000
_cell.length_b   1.000
_cell.length_c   1.000
_cell.angle_alpha   90.00
_cell.angle_beta   90.00
_cell.angle_gamma   90.00
#
_symmetry.space_group_name_H-M   'P 1'
#
loop_
_entity.id
_entity.type
_entity.pdbx_description
1 polymer ?
#
loop_
_entity_poly.entity_id
_entity_poly.type
_entity_poly.pdbx_seq_one_letter_code
_entity_poly.pdbx_strand_id
1 'polypeptide(L)'
;ASLAILKREGQTDVDVSVGELRDEDGFTPDVLQAQILHGFSHGITLYGGMQAAENYGSAALGVGKDLGALGAISFDVTHARANFSHDDTETGQSYRFLYSKRFDDTDTSLRLVGYRYSTEGYYTLNEWASRRNSPEDFWETGNRRSRVEGTLTQSLGRDYGNLYLTLSRQQYWHTDDVERLMQFGYSSSWKRLSWNVSWSYSNTARQGTGNNHASDNTSEQIYMLSLSVPLSGWWGNSYATYSVSQNDNSGS
;
A
#
# COMPACT_ATOMS: atom_id res chain seq x y z
N ALA A 1 -1.58 -3.92 3.28
CA ALA A 1 -2.91 -3.32 3.36
C ALA A 1 -3.15 -2.80 4.76
N SER A 2 -3.39 -1.50 4.91
CA SER A 2 -3.60 -0.87 6.21
C SER A 2 -5.07 -0.95 6.62
N LEU A 3 -5.33 -1.45 7.81
CA LEU A 3 -6.62 -1.36 8.49
C LEU A 3 -6.82 0.06 9.03
N ALA A 4 -8.08 0.45 9.30
CA ALA A 4 -8.34 1.62 10.11
C ALA A 4 -7.54 1.54 11.42
N ILE A 5 -6.89 2.63 11.79
CA ILE A 5 -5.96 2.63 12.92
C ILE A 5 -6.74 2.76 14.21
N LEU A 6 -6.80 1.68 14.97
CA LEU A 6 -7.50 1.59 16.25
C LEU A 6 -6.61 0.99 17.33
N LYS A 7 -6.81 1.49 18.57
CA LYS A 7 -6.19 0.98 19.78
C LYS A 7 -7.24 0.82 20.90
N ARG A 8 -7.07 -0.15 21.78
CA ARG A 8 -7.94 -0.31 22.93
C ARG A 8 -7.80 0.85 23.92
N GLU A 9 -8.90 1.17 24.59
CA GLU A 9 -8.91 2.22 25.62
C GLU A 9 -7.80 2.02 26.64
N GLY A 10 -7.08 3.10 26.94
CA GLY A 10 -5.99 3.15 27.90
C GLY A 10 -4.67 2.56 27.43
N GLN A 11 -4.62 1.94 26.23
CA GLN A 11 -3.38 1.41 25.68
C GLN A 11 -2.63 2.45 24.86
N THR A 12 -1.31 2.47 25.04
CA THR A 12 -0.41 3.36 24.30
C THR A 12 0.68 2.52 23.63
N ASP A 13 0.88 2.73 22.35
CA ASP A 13 2.03 2.20 21.62
C ASP A 13 2.93 3.35 21.21
N VAL A 14 4.21 3.18 21.46
CA VAL A 14 5.26 4.09 21.01
C VAL A 14 6.32 3.27 20.27
N ASP A 15 6.66 3.71 19.10
CA ASP A 15 7.70 3.10 18.27
C ASP A 15 8.69 4.20 17.84
N VAL A 16 9.97 3.94 18.02
CA VAL A 16 11.05 4.81 17.56
C VAL A 16 12.09 3.96 16.87
N SER A 17 12.42 4.31 15.64
CA SER A 17 13.44 3.62 14.86
C SER A 17 14.42 4.61 14.23
N VAL A 18 15.66 4.17 14.15
CA VAL A 18 16.75 4.86 13.48
C VAL A 18 17.36 3.90 12.48
N GLY A 19 17.61 4.34 11.28
CA GLY A 19 18.18 3.51 10.24
C GLY A 19 18.70 4.32 9.07
N GLU A 20 19.21 3.62 8.09
CA GLU A 20 19.62 4.21 6.81
C GLU A 20 18.60 3.80 5.74
N LEU A 21 18.18 4.77 4.94
CA LEU A 21 17.41 4.48 3.74
C LEU A 21 18.35 3.97 2.66
N ARG A 22 18.23 2.70 2.29
CA ARG A 22 19.05 2.14 1.22
C ARG A 22 18.36 2.35 -0.11
N ASP A 23 19.07 3.01 -1.02
CA ASP A 23 18.70 3.13 -2.42
C ASP A 23 19.77 2.48 -3.29
N GLU A 24 19.37 1.93 -4.44
CA GLU A 24 20.25 1.23 -5.36
C GLU A 24 21.36 2.12 -5.91
N ASP A 25 21.17 3.43 -5.92
CA ASP A 25 22.09 4.44 -6.49
C ASP A 25 23.11 5.00 -5.47
N GLY A 26 23.20 4.43 -4.28
CA GLY A 26 24.29 4.71 -3.33
C GLY A 26 24.11 5.91 -2.40
N PHE A 27 22.96 6.61 -2.45
CA PHE A 27 22.61 7.63 -1.46
C PHE A 27 21.87 6.96 -0.29
N THR A 28 22.51 6.97 0.88
CA THR A 28 22.00 6.31 2.08
C THR A 28 21.85 7.33 3.23
N PRO A 29 20.78 8.16 3.21
CA PRO A 29 20.56 9.11 4.30
C PRO A 29 20.14 8.38 5.58
N ASP A 30 20.62 8.90 6.71
CA ASP A 30 20.14 8.52 8.02
C ASP A 30 18.70 9.01 8.21
N VAL A 31 17.85 8.14 8.73
CA VAL A 31 16.43 8.41 8.95
C VAL A 31 16.04 8.09 10.39
N LEU A 32 15.39 9.04 11.04
CA LEU A 32 14.69 8.86 12.31
C LEU A 32 13.19 8.77 12.05
N GLN A 33 12.54 7.75 12.60
CA GLN A 33 11.09 7.59 12.57
C GLN A 33 10.57 7.42 13.99
N ALA A 34 9.45 8.06 14.29
CA ALA A 34 8.76 7.89 15.55
C ALA A 34 7.25 7.91 15.33
N GLN A 35 6.53 7.09 16.07
CA GLN A 35 5.07 7.08 16.07
C GLN A 35 4.51 6.81 17.46
N ILE A 36 3.33 7.33 17.70
CA ILE A 36 2.57 7.12 18.94
C ILE A 36 1.10 6.89 18.60
N LEU A 37 0.49 5.91 19.27
CA LEU A 37 -0.93 5.63 19.22
C LEU A 37 -1.46 5.52 20.62
N HIS A 38 -2.59 6.16 20.91
CA HIS A 38 -3.26 6.03 22.20
C HIS A 38 -4.76 5.86 22.01
N GLY A 39 -5.32 4.85 22.69
CA GLY A 39 -6.75 4.57 22.72
C GLY A 39 -7.44 5.32 23.86
N PHE A 40 -8.45 6.08 23.51
CA PHE A 40 -9.34 6.79 24.44
C PHE A 40 -10.67 6.06 24.58
N SER A 41 -11.52 6.56 25.48
CA SER A 41 -12.90 6.09 25.63
C SER A 41 -13.72 6.32 24.36
N HIS A 42 -14.88 5.62 24.27
CA HIS A 42 -15.80 5.70 23.13
C HIS A 42 -15.23 5.23 21.77
N GLY A 43 -14.24 4.34 21.82
CA GLY A 43 -13.65 3.78 20.60
C GLY A 43 -12.80 4.76 19.78
N ILE A 44 -12.32 5.83 20.41
CA ILE A 44 -11.50 6.85 19.76
C ILE A 44 -10.03 6.50 19.95
N THR A 45 -9.24 6.59 18.89
CA THR A 45 -7.79 6.48 18.90
C THR A 45 -7.19 7.73 18.30
N LEU A 46 -6.26 8.35 19.01
CA LEU A 46 -5.40 9.39 18.46
C LEU A 46 -4.04 8.81 18.14
N TYR A 47 -3.49 9.20 17.02
CA TYR A 47 -2.17 8.77 16.62
C TYR A 47 -1.41 9.90 15.92
N GLY A 48 -0.10 9.81 16.00
CA GLY A 48 0.81 10.73 15.34
C GLY A 48 2.11 10.07 14.98
N GLY A 49 2.87 10.71 14.12
CA GLY A 49 4.15 10.20 13.68
C GLY A 49 5.02 11.29 13.09
N MET A 50 6.29 10.98 12.98
CA MET A 50 7.27 11.83 12.32
C MET A 50 8.32 10.99 11.60
N GLN A 51 8.87 11.56 10.54
CA GLN A 51 10.07 11.10 9.87
C GLN A 51 11.02 12.28 9.70
N ALA A 52 12.28 12.07 9.96
CA ALA A 52 13.31 13.09 9.80
C ALA A 52 14.56 12.51 9.14
N ALA A 53 15.05 13.19 8.14
CA ALA A 53 16.35 12.97 7.51
C ALA A 53 17.04 14.32 7.35
N GLU A 54 18.28 14.36 6.86
CA GLU A 54 19.06 15.60 6.79
C GLU A 54 18.34 16.72 6.00
N ASN A 55 17.70 16.38 4.89
CA ASN A 55 17.00 17.33 4.02
C ASN A 55 15.53 16.96 3.79
N TYR A 56 14.94 16.19 4.68
CA TYR A 56 13.55 15.78 4.63
C TYR A 56 12.95 15.72 6.02
N GLY A 57 11.74 16.17 6.15
CA GLY A 57 10.96 16.04 7.39
C GLY A 57 9.48 15.92 7.12
N SER A 58 8.80 15.07 7.87
CA SER A 58 7.35 14.95 7.86
C SER A 58 6.79 14.74 9.25
N ALA A 59 5.56 15.21 9.45
CA ALA A 59 4.81 14.99 10.67
C ALA A 59 3.35 14.67 10.32
N ALA A 60 2.78 13.70 11.01
CA ALA A 60 1.42 13.23 10.80
C ALA A 60 0.61 13.28 12.09
N LEU A 61 -0.67 13.56 11.95
CA LEU A 61 -1.66 13.49 13.04
C LEU A 61 -2.94 12.85 12.51
N GLY A 62 -3.52 11.95 13.28
CA GLY A 62 -4.71 11.23 12.87
C GLY A 62 -5.62 10.83 14.02
N VAL A 63 -6.83 10.47 13.66
CA VAL A 63 -7.88 9.98 14.54
C VAL A 63 -8.55 8.76 13.93
N GLY A 64 -8.77 7.76 14.77
CA GLY A 64 -9.54 6.57 14.44
C GLY A 64 -10.79 6.49 15.32
N LYS A 65 -11.86 5.91 14.78
CA LYS A 65 -13.12 5.69 15.50
C LYS A 65 -13.65 4.30 15.20
N ASP A 66 -13.94 3.56 16.26
CA ASP A 66 -14.71 2.33 16.19
C ASP A 66 -16.21 2.68 16.18
N LEU A 67 -16.90 2.33 15.10
CA LEU A 67 -18.33 2.57 14.93
C LEU A 67 -19.17 1.33 15.28
N GLY A 68 -18.57 0.34 15.95
CA GLY A 68 -19.23 -0.92 16.31
C GLY A 68 -19.66 -1.72 15.06
N ALA A 69 -20.94 -2.00 14.98
CA ALA A 69 -21.49 -2.79 13.86
C ALA A 69 -21.33 -2.13 12.48
N LEU A 70 -21.11 -0.83 12.43
CA LEU A 70 -20.88 -0.09 11.18
C LEU A 70 -19.42 -0.15 10.70
N GLY A 71 -18.53 -0.75 11.48
CA GLY A 71 -17.13 -0.88 11.12
C GLY A 71 -16.24 0.14 11.84
N ALA A 72 -15.12 0.47 11.22
CA ALA A 72 -14.14 1.40 11.77
C ALA A 72 -13.65 2.37 10.69
N ILE A 73 -13.40 3.61 11.09
CA ILE A 73 -12.86 4.66 10.22
C ILE A 73 -11.63 5.27 10.86
N SER A 74 -10.72 5.76 10.03
CA SER A 74 -9.63 6.63 10.46
C SER A 74 -9.34 7.69 9.41
N PHE A 75 -8.87 8.83 9.87
CA PHE A 75 -8.45 9.94 9.03
C PHE A 75 -7.16 10.54 9.57
N ASP A 76 -6.22 10.81 8.69
CA ASP A 76 -4.97 11.47 9.06
C ASP A 76 -4.48 12.46 8.01
N VAL A 77 -3.68 13.40 8.48
CA VAL A 77 -3.00 14.42 7.68
C VAL A 77 -1.52 14.32 7.95
N THR A 78 -0.73 14.32 6.91
CA THR A 78 0.72 14.38 6.96
C THR A 78 1.19 15.65 6.27
N HIS A 79 2.03 16.44 6.95
CA HIS A 79 2.75 17.57 6.35
C HIS A 79 4.21 17.15 6.13
N ALA A 80 4.73 17.42 4.93
CA ALA A 80 6.10 17.09 4.58
C ALA A 80 6.82 18.29 3.95
N ARG A 81 8.11 18.37 4.26
CA ARG A 81 9.04 19.31 3.64
C ARG A 81 10.23 18.54 3.08
N ALA A 82 10.49 18.72 1.80
CA ALA A 82 11.55 18.07 1.07
C ALA A 82 12.49 19.12 0.45
N ASN A 83 13.76 19.08 0.79
CA ASN A 83 14.81 19.92 0.21
C ASN A 83 15.57 19.11 -0.84
N PHE A 84 15.56 19.58 -2.08
CA PHE A 84 16.26 18.91 -3.18
C PHE A 84 17.58 19.60 -3.51
N SER A 85 17.63 20.94 -3.40
CA SER A 85 18.83 21.77 -3.58
C SER A 85 18.70 23.04 -2.76
N HIS A 86 19.70 23.90 -2.81
CA HIS A 86 19.72 25.14 -2.02
C HIS A 86 18.50 26.07 -2.29
N ASP A 87 17.96 26.05 -3.50
CA ASP A 87 16.84 26.87 -3.93
C ASP A 87 15.58 26.07 -4.28
N ASP A 88 15.58 24.74 -4.07
CA ASP A 88 14.45 23.88 -4.42
C ASP A 88 13.95 23.14 -3.18
N THR A 89 12.98 23.75 -2.52
CA THR A 89 12.29 23.20 -1.35
C THR A 89 10.81 23.09 -1.67
N GLU A 90 10.27 21.86 -1.50
CA GLU A 90 8.87 21.58 -1.68
C GLU A 90 8.20 21.28 -0.34
N THR A 91 7.00 21.78 -0.16
CA THR A 91 6.15 21.49 1.00
C THR A 91 4.76 21.09 0.54
N GLY A 92 4.14 20.18 1.28
CA GLY A 92 2.80 19.76 0.95
C GLY A 92 2.17 18.92 2.04
N GLN A 93 0.93 18.53 1.79
CA GLN A 93 0.11 17.73 2.69
C GLN A 93 -0.43 16.49 1.99
N SER A 94 -0.57 15.42 2.75
CA SER A 94 -1.26 14.20 2.34
C SER A 94 -2.41 13.92 3.28
N TYR A 95 -3.57 13.62 2.73
CA TYR A 95 -4.79 13.31 3.45
C TYR A 95 -5.12 11.84 3.19
N ARG A 96 -5.38 11.07 4.24
CA ARG A 96 -5.71 9.66 4.13
C ARG A 96 -6.98 9.35 4.90
N PHE A 97 -7.89 8.63 4.27
CA PHE A 97 -9.11 8.09 4.85
C PHE A 97 -9.13 6.58 4.72
N LEU A 98 -9.39 5.87 5.80
CA LEU A 98 -9.48 4.41 5.85
C LEU A 98 -10.85 4.01 6.42
N TYR A 99 -11.44 2.98 5.81
CA TYR A 99 -12.64 2.34 6.32
C TYR A 99 -12.46 0.82 6.30
N SER A 100 -12.94 0.15 7.34
CA SER A 100 -12.95 -1.31 7.38
C SER A 100 -14.22 -1.81 8.06
N LYS A 101 -14.76 -2.91 7.58
CA LYS A 101 -15.90 -3.59 8.18
C LYS A 101 -15.78 -5.09 8.01
N ARG A 102 -16.10 -5.83 9.08
CA ARG A 102 -16.28 -7.27 9.05
C ARG A 102 -17.77 -7.61 9.17
N PHE A 103 -18.24 -8.45 8.27
CA PHE A 103 -19.57 -9.03 8.31
C PHE A 103 -19.47 -10.43 8.91
N ASP A 104 -19.78 -10.59 10.19
CA ASP A 104 -19.59 -11.86 10.90
C ASP A 104 -20.57 -12.95 10.41
N ASP A 105 -21.78 -12.59 10.01
CA ASP A 105 -22.79 -13.53 9.54
C ASP A 105 -22.39 -14.28 8.27
N THR A 106 -21.67 -13.61 7.37
CA THR A 106 -21.21 -14.15 6.08
C THR A 106 -19.70 -14.42 6.06
N ASP A 107 -19.00 -14.11 7.14
CA ASP A 107 -17.55 -14.20 7.24
C ASP A 107 -16.82 -13.45 6.11
N THR A 108 -17.32 -12.26 5.84
CA THR A 108 -16.81 -11.34 4.81
C THR A 108 -16.06 -10.18 5.48
N SER A 109 -14.86 -9.90 5.03
CA SER A 109 -14.09 -8.72 5.45
C SER A 109 -13.99 -7.74 4.30
N LEU A 110 -14.55 -6.56 4.47
CA LEU A 110 -14.40 -5.44 3.57
C LEU A 110 -13.36 -4.48 4.15
N ARG A 111 -12.32 -4.27 3.40
CA ARG A 111 -11.29 -3.29 3.64
C ARG A 111 -11.35 -2.28 2.52
N LEU A 112 -12.18 -1.26 2.67
CA LEU A 112 -12.13 -0.12 1.79
C LEU A 112 -11.00 0.77 2.32
N VAL A 113 -9.82 0.47 1.90
CA VAL A 113 -8.70 1.33 2.22
C VAL A 113 -8.79 2.52 1.36
N GLY A 114 -9.35 3.38 1.80
CA GLY A 114 -9.27 4.62 1.55
C GLY A 114 -8.81 5.25 0.35
N TYR A 115 -9.05 6.42 0.49
CA TYR A 115 -8.69 7.48 -0.40
C TYR A 115 -7.49 8.20 0.20
N ARG A 116 -6.41 8.25 -0.55
CA ARG A 116 -5.28 9.14 -0.26
C ARG A 116 -5.21 10.20 -1.33
N TYR A 117 -5.20 11.46 -0.91
CA TYR A 117 -4.92 12.60 -1.75
C TYR A 117 -3.71 13.37 -1.22
N SER A 118 -2.78 13.69 -2.10
CA SER A 118 -1.59 14.46 -1.76
C SER A 118 -1.51 15.69 -2.63
N THR A 119 -1.14 16.82 -2.05
CA THR A 119 -0.90 18.05 -2.80
C THR A 119 0.36 17.92 -3.65
N GLU A 120 0.52 18.78 -4.64
CA GLU A 120 1.61 18.71 -5.62
C GLU A 120 3.00 18.78 -4.99
N GLY A 121 3.15 19.56 -3.95
CA GLY A 121 4.43 19.73 -3.22
C GLY A 121 4.69 18.66 -2.17
N TYR A 122 3.80 17.66 -2.03
CA TYR A 122 4.01 16.57 -1.09
C TYR A 122 4.86 15.45 -1.68
N TYR A 123 5.92 15.10 -0.98
CA TYR A 123 6.80 13.97 -1.28
C TYR A 123 6.87 13.04 -0.07
N THR A 124 6.76 11.74 -0.30
CA THR A 124 7.13 10.74 0.70
C THR A 124 8.65 10.69 0.83
N LEU A 125 9.15 10.08 1.90
CA LEU A 125 10.58 9.87 2.08
C LEU A 125 11.24 9.16 0.87
N ASN A 126 10.57 8.13 0.35
CA ASN A 126 11.06 7.38 -0.81
C ASN A 126 11.02 8.22 -2.10
N GLU A 127 9.97 8.98 -2.31
CA GLU A 127 9.85 9.87 -3.47
C GLU A 127 10.91 10.98 -3.43
N TRP A 128 11.17 11.54 -2.25
CA TRP A 128 12.25 12.50 -2.06
C TRP A 128 13.62 11.90 -2.40
N ALA A 129 13.93 10.70 -1.89
CA ALA A 129 15.18 10.02 -2.17
C ALA A 129 15.31 9.68 -3.66
N SER A 130 14.28 9.15 -4.29
CA SER A 130 14.26 8.82 -5.72
C SER A 130 14.51 10.05 -6.60
N ARG A 131 13.80 11.16 -6.34
CA ARG A 131 13.98 12.40 -7.09
C ARG A 131 15.40 12.97 -6.92
N ARG A 132 15.94 12.84 -5.72
CA ARG A 132 17.29 13.35 -5.44
C ARG A 132 18.38 12.52 -6.10
N ASN A 133 18.21 11.21 -6.17
CA ASN A 133 19.20 10.29 -6.73
C ASN A 133 19.15 10.21 -8.26
N SER A 134 17.96 10.11 -8.82
CA SER A 134 17.72 9.91 -10.25
C SER A 134 16.57 10.82 -10.73
N PRO A 135 16.81 12.13 -10.83
CA PRO A 135 15.77 13.09 -11.21
C PRO A 135 15.10 12.78 -12.55
N GLU A 136 15.85 12.31 -13.53
CA GLU A 136 15.33 11.99 -14.86
C GLU A 136 14.33 10.84 -14.79
N ASP A 137 14.69 9.74 -14.14
CA ASP A 137 13.81 8.57 -13.97
C ASP A 137 12.59 8.91 -13.10
N PHE A 138 12.77 9.74 -12.07
CA PHE A 138 11.66 10.18 -11.22
C PHE A 138 10.60 10.94 -12.02
N TRP A 139 11.01 11.83 -12.92
CA TRP A 139 10.07 12.64 -13.70
C TRP A 139 9.36 11.87 -14.81
N GLU A 140 9.74 10.63 -15.08
CA GLU A 140 8.94 9.76 -15.93
C GLU A 140 7.56 9.46 -15.34
N THR A 141 7.46 9.32 -14.02
CA THR A 141 6.19 9.09 -13.32
C THR A 141 5.74 10.23 -12.42
N GLY A 142 6.67 10.95 -11.79
CA GLY A 142 6.39 12.02 -10.85
C GLY A 142 5.96 11.53 -9.46
N ASN A 143 5.57 12.46 -8.59
CA ASN A 143 5.04 12.14 -7.27
C ASN A 143 3.55 11.79 -7.33
N ARG A 144 3.10 10.98 -6.39
CA ARG A 144 1.73 10.47 -6.32
C ARG A 144 0.74 11.59 -5.98
N ARG A 145 -0.37 11.64 -6.71
CA ARG A 145 -1.47 12.57 -6.49
C ARG A 145 -2.58 11.95 -5.67
N SER A 146 -3.08 10.79 -6.10
CA SER A 146 -4.21 10.13 -5.43
C SER A 146 -4.11 8.62 -5.57
N ARG A 147 -4.66 7.92 -4.60
CA ARG A 147 -4.81 6.46 -4.61
C ARG A 147 -6.13 6.08 -3.99
N VAL A 148 -6.89 5.23 -4.69
CA VAL A 148 -8.06 4.55 -4.17
C VAL A 148 -7.77 3.07 -4.15
N GLU A 149 -8.06 2.38 -3.06
CA GLU A 149 -7.84 0.95 -2.91
C GLU A 149 -8.98 0.31 -2.13
N GLY A 150 -9.42 -0.85 -2.56
CA GLY A 150 -10.39 -1.66 -1.85
C GLY A 150 -9.99 -3.13 -1.87
N THR A 151 -10.19 -3.83 -0.75
CA THR A 151 -9.94 -5.27 -0.61
C THR A 151 -11.14 -5.93 0.02
N LEU A 152 -11.63 -6.98 -0.61
CA LEU A 152 -12.69 -7.86 -0.12
C LEU A 152 -12.11 -9.25 0.10
N THR A 153 -12.32 -9.81 1.29
CA THR A 153 -11.95 -11.18 1.61
C THR A 153 -13.20 -11.95 2.03
N GLN A 154 -13.46 -13.08 1.41
CA GLN A 154 -14.60 -13.94 1.68
C GLN A 154 -14.10 -15.31 2.12
N SER A 155 -14.47 -15.73 3.32
CA SER A 155 -14.29 -17.12 3.75
C SER A 155 -15.44 -17.98 3.23
N LEU A 156 -15.12 -19.10 2.62
CA LEU A 156 -16.10 -20.07 2.11
C LEU A 156 -16.38 -21.20 3.12
N GLY A 157 -15.85 -21.07 4.35
CA GLY A 157 -15.92 -22.07 5.38
C GLY A 157 -14.61 -22.85 5.53
N ARG A 158 -14.54 -23.66 6.59
CA ARG A 158 -13.30 -24.34 6.99
C ARG A 158 -12.71 -25.23 5.91
N ASP A 159 -13.58 -25.87 5.11
CA ASP A 159 -13.20 -26.90 4.15
C ASP A 159 -13.07 -26.37 2.70
N TYR A 160 -13.51 -25.15 2.45
CA TYR A 160 -13.61 -24.60 1.09
C TYR A 160 -12.64 -23.46 0.79
N GLY A 161 -11.95 -22.95 1.81
CA GLY A 161 -10.94 -21.93 1.65
C GLY A 161 -11.46 -20.48 1.60
N ASN A 162 -10.68 -19.60 0.99
CA ASN A 162 -10.93 -18.16 0.96
C ASN A 162 -10.79 -17.59 -0.44
N LEU A 163 -11.68 -16.65 -0.77
CA LEU A 163 -11.59 -15.78 -1.93
C LEU A 163 -11.11 -14.39 -1.51
N TYR A 164 -10.33 -13.74 -2.34
CA TYR A 164 -9.97 -12.34 -2.15
C TYR A 164 -10.02 -11.55 -3.47
N LEU A 165 -10.40 -10.30 -3.35
CA LEU A 165 -10.44 -9.33 -4.45
C LEU A 165 -9.80 -8.03 -3.99
N THR A 166 -8.85 -7.53 -4.75
CA THR A 166 -8.22 -6.22 -4.53
C THR A 166 -8.38 -5.37 -5.79
N LEU A 167 -8.84 -4.15 -5.60
CA LEU A 167 -8.94 -3.14 -6.67
C LEU A 167 -8.17 -1.90 -6.23
N SER A 168 -7.36 -1.33 -7.12
CA SER A 168 -6.69 -0.07 -6.87
C SER A 168 -6.60 0.80 -8.11
N ARG A 169 -6.58 2.10 -7.88
CA ARG A 169 -6.35 3.12 -8.90
C ARG A 169 -5.42 4.18 -8.33
N GLN A 170 -4.38 4.52 -9.07
CA GLN A 170 -3.39 5.51 -8.68
C GLN A 170 -3.15 6.52 -9.77
N GLN A 171 -3.05 7.80 -9.40
CA GLN A 171 -2.73 8.92 -10.27
C GLN A 171 -1.50 9.65 -9.75
N TYR A 172 -0.80 10.33 -10.65
CA TYR A 172 0.42 11.08 -10.36
C TYR A 172 0.26 12.55 -10.71
N TRP A 173 1.06 13.39 -10.05
CA TRP A 173 1.30 14.75 -10.48
C TRP A 173 2.26 14.77 -11.69
N HIS A 174 2.19 15.78 -12.50
CA HIS A 174 3.06 16.01 -13.68
C HIS A 174 2.91 15.02 -14.84
N THR A 175 2.10 13.99 -14.67
CA THR A 175 1.71 13.07 -15.74
C THR A 175 0.20 12.84 -15.70
N ASP A 176 -0.41 12.56 -16.85
CA ASP A 176 -1.81 12.14 -16.93
C ASP A 176 -1.95 10.61 -16.82
N ASP A 177 -0.90 9.94 -16.38
CA ASP A 177 -0.86 8.49 -16.24
C ASP A 177 -1.80 8.02 -15.14
N VAL A 178 -2.54 6.95 -15.43
CA VAL A 178 -3.42 6.28 -14.49
C VAL A 178 -3.05 4.81 -14.42
N GLU A 179 -2.70 4.36 -13.24
CA GLU A 179 -2.46 2.94 -12.97
C GLU A 179 -3.68 2.31 -12.33
N ARG A 180 -4.14 1.19 -12.88
CA ARG A 180 -5.23 0.38 -12.37
C ARG A 180 -4.74 -1.03 -12.11
N LEU A 181 -5.12 -1.57 -10.97
CA LEU A 181 -4.83 -2.95 -10.59
C LEU A 181 -6.12 -3.64 -10.16
N MET A 182 -6.35 -4.83 -10.69
CA MET A 182 -7.35 -5.77 -10.22
C MET A 182 -6.65 -7.09 -9.91
N GLN A 183 -6.89 -7.62 -8.72
CA GLN A 183 -6.32 -8.89 -8.30
C GLN A 183 -7.42 -9.75 -7.68
N PHE A 184 -7.56 -10.96 -8.18
CA PHE A 184 -8.49 -11.95 -7.66
C PHE A 184 -7.74 -13.23 -7.34
N GLY A 185 -8.07 -13.86 -6.23
CA GLY A 185 -7.43 -15.09 -5.83
C GLY A 185 -8.31 -16.01 -5.01
N TYR A 186 -7.94 -17.28 -5.05
CA TYR A 186 -8.54 -18.34 -4.27
C TYR A 186 -7.44 -19.15 -3.58
N SER A 187 -7.56 -19.37 -2.28
CA SER A 187 -6.67 -20.21 -1.51
C SER A 187 -7.45 -21.25 -0.72
N SER A 188 -6.97 -22.47 -0.70
CA SER A 188 -7.55 -23.56 0.05
C SER A 188 -6.51 -24.60 0.41
N SER A 189 -6.92 -25.57 1.22
CA SER A 189 -6.09 -26.72 1.58
C SER A 189 -6.94 -27.98 1.68
N TRP A 190 -6.36 -29.11 1.29
CA TRP A 190 -6.95 -30.41 1.44
C TRP A 190 -5.92 -31.38 2.05
N LYS A 191 -6.23 -31.89 3.23
CA LYS A 191 -5.27 -32.66 4.04
C LYS A 191 -4.00 -31.84 4.29
N ARG A 192 -2.86 -32.24 3.69
CA ARG A 192 -1.57 -31.56 3.81
C ARG A 192 -1.21 -30.69 2.60
N LEU A 193 -2.00 -30.74 1.54
CA LEU A 193 -1.78 -29.95 0.34
C LEU A 193 -2.47 -28.60 0.48
N SER A 194 -1.72 -27.52 0.36
CA SER A 194 -2.23 -26.16 0.26
C SER A 194 -2.02 -25.63 -1.16
N TRP A 195 -3.01 -24.93 -1.68
CA TRP A 195 -2.89 -24.29 -2.99
C TRP A 195 -3.43 -22.88 -2.99
N ASN A 196 -2.88 -22.08 -3.88
CA ASN A 196 -3.31 -20.72 -4.17
C ASN A 196 -3.37 -20.53 -5.68
N VAL A 197 -4.49 -20.03 -6.18
CA VAL A 197 -4.66 -19.62 -7.56
C VAL A 197 -4.96 -18.15 -7.58
N SER A 198 -4.20 -17.37 -8.33
CA SER A 198 -4.41 -15.94 -8.44
C SER A 198 -4.36 -15.48 -9.89
N TRP A 199 -5.15 -14.47 -10.17
CA TRP A 199 -5.14 -13.72 -11.39
C TRP A 199 -4.99 -12.24 -11.06
N SER A 200 -4.08 -11.56 -11.72
CA SER A 200 -3.93 -10.13 -11.60
C SER A 200 -3.95 -9.47 -12.97
N TYR A 201 -4.62 -8.35 -13.03
CA TYR A 201 -4.68 -7.47 -14.18
C TYR A 201 -4.17 -6.10 -13.78
N SER A 202 -3.18 -5.60 -14.48
CA SER A 202 -2.68 -4.24 -14.33
C SER A 202 -2.78 -3.51 -15.65
N ASN A 203 -3.21 -2.25 -15.59
CA ASN A 203 -3.32 -1.38 -16.74
C ASN A 203 -2.69 -0.03 -16.41
N THR A 204 -1.76 0.40 -17.24
CA THR A 204 -1.15 1.73 -17.18
C THR A 204 -1.52 2.48 -18.45
N ALA A 205 -2.36 3.50 -18.31
CA ALA A 205 -2.71 4.40 -19.40
C ALA A 205 -1.80 5.63 -19.33
N ARG A 206 -0.97 5.83 -20.35
CA ARG A 206 -0.10 7.00 -20.53
C ARG A 206 -0.71 7.90 -21.59
N GLN A 207 -0.96 9.15 -21.25
CA GLN A 207 -1.33 10.16 -22.24
C GLN A 207 -0.08 10.88 -22.71
N GLY A 208 0.21 10.76 -24.01
CA GLY A 208 1.33 11.46 -24.64
C GLY A 208 1.15 12.97 -24.60
N THR A 209 2.09 13.68 -23.99
CA THR A 209 2.15 15.14 -24.00
C THR A 209 2.93 15.61 -25.23
N GLY A 210 2.23 15.94 -26.32
CA GLY A 210 2.85 16.49 -27.53
C GLY A 210 2.16 16.06 -28.83
N ASN A 211 2.31 16.87 -29.86
CA ASN A 211 1.59 16.78 -31.14
C ASN A 211 1.76 15.47 -31.98
N ASN A 212 2.45 14.45 -31.46
CA ASN A 212 2.70 13.21 -32.20
C ASN A 212 2.79 11.94 -31.32
N HIS A 213 2.26 11.93 -30.12
CA HIS A 213 2.33 10.71 -29.31
C HIS A 213 0.94 10.10 -29.15
N ALA A 214 0.80 8.88 -29.67
CA ALA A 214 -0.34 8.02 -29.41
C ALA A 214 -0.44 7.76 -27.91
N SER A 215 -1.65 7.75 -27.37
CA SER A 215 -1.89 7.27 -26.02
C SER A 215 -1.43 5.82 -25.93
N ASP A 216 -0.41 5.56 -25.14
CA ASP A 216 0.07 4.21 -24.90
C ASP A 216 -0.72 3.59 -23.76
N ASN A 217 -1.41 2.51 -24.04
CA ASN A 217 -2.20 1.78 -23.07
C ASN A 217 -1.60 0.38 -22.92
N THR A 218 -0.81 0.19 -21.88
CA THR A 218 -0.17 -1.09 -21.59
C THR A 218 -0.97 -1.87 -20.57
N SER A 219 -1.37 -3.08 -20.89
CA SER A 219 -2.02 -3.99 -19.95
C SER A 219 -1.23 -5.28 -19.79
N GLU A 220 -1.21 -5.79 -18.57
CA GLU A 220 -0.52 -7.00 -18.19
C GLU A 220 -1.48 -7.89 -17.41
N GLN A 221 -1.51 -9.17 -17.72
CA GLN A 221 -2.24 -10.19 -16.99
C GLN A 221 -1.27 -11.24 -16.48
N ILE A 222 -1.38 -11.58 -15.20
CA ILE A 222 -0.55 -12.60 -14.57
C ILE A 222 -1.46 -13.66 -13.96
N TYR A 223 -1.23 -14.91 -14.35
CA TYR A 223 -1.85 -16.08 -13.76
C TYR A 223 -0.81 -16.80 -12.91
N MET A 224 -1.14 -17.11 -11.68
CA MET A 224 -0.24 -17.81 -10.75
C MET A 224 -0.94 -18.99 -10.10
N LEU A 225 -0.27 -20.14 -10.07
CA LEU A 225 -0.65 -21.31 -9.29
C LEU A 225 0.51 -21.65 -8.36
N SER A 226 0.23 -21.79 -7.07
CA SER A 226 1.18 -22.25 -6.06
C SER A 226 0.63 -23.47 -5.34
N LEU A 227 1.47 -24.47 -5.18
CA LEU A 227 1.18 -25.70 -4.42
C LEU A 227 2.22 -25.84 -3.31
N SER A 228 1.79 -26.19 -2.11
CA SER A 228 2.68 -26.40 -0.96
C SER A 228 2.30 -27.65 -0.18
N VAL A 229 3.29 -28.49 0.12
CA VAL A 229 3.12 -29.71 0.91
C VAL A 229 4.17 -29.73 2.03
N PRO A 230 3.78 -29.89 3.30
CA PRO A 230 4.74 -30.11 4.38
C PRO A 230 5.35 -31.50 4.28
N LEU A 231 6.67 -31.59 4.31
CA LEU A 231 7.44 -32.84 4.27
C LEU A 231 7.77 -33.37 5.68
N SER A 232 6.97 -32.99 6.67
CA SER A 232 7.19 -33.41 8.06
C SER A 232 7.08 -34.93 8.22
N GLY A 233 8.15 -35.57 8.62
CA GLY A 233 8.22 -37.00 8.89
C GLY A 233 9.46 -37.71 8.38
N TRP A 234 10.14 -37.23 7.36
CA TRP A 234 11.35 -37.84 6.81
C TRP A 234 12.59 -36.96 6.90
N TRP A 235 12.43 -35.61 6.89
CA TRP A 235 13.54 -34.67 6.78
C TRP A 235 13.38 -33.44 7.69
N GLY A 236 12.77 -33.57 8.86
CA GLY A 236 12.52 -32.42 9.76
C GLY A 236 11.34 -31.54 9.30
N ASN A 237 11.27 -30.30 9.80
CA ASN A 237 10.23 -29.35 9.44
C ASN A 237 10.55 -28.68 8.08
N SER A 238 10.36 -29.40 7.00
CA SER A 238 10.61 -28.93 5.64
C SER A 238 9.31 -28.84 4.86
N TYR A 239 9.24 -27.88 3.90
CA TYR A 239 8.12 -27.70 2.98
C TYR A 239 8.62 -27.85 1.54
N ALA A 240 7.86 -28.52 0.70
CA ALA A 240 8.03 -28.47 -0.75
C ALA A 240 7.02 -27.49 -1.33
N THR A 241 7.50 -26.52 -2.11
CA THR A 241 6.64 -25.54 -2.78
C THR A 241 6.93 -25.58 -4.27
N TYR A 242 5.87 -25.71 -5.06
CA TYR A 242 5.89 -25.58 -6.51
C TYR A 242 5.05 -24.37 -6.90
N SER A 243 5.60 -23.50 -7.75
CA SER A 243 4.87 -22.36 -8.29
C SER A 243 5.09 -22.25 -9.79
N VAL A 244 4.04 -21.95 -10.52
CA VAL A 244 4.05 -21.63 -11.93
C VAL A 244 3.33 -20.31 -12.15
N SER A 245 3.92 -19.44 -12.94
CA SER A 245 3.30 -18.18 -13.36
C SER A 245 3.35 -18.03 -14.87
N GLN A 246 2.27 -17.52 -15.42
CA GLN A 246 2.19 -17.12 -16.82
C GLN A 246 1.86 -15.65 -16.90
N ASN A 247 2.61 -14.93 -17.69
CA ASN A 247 2.42 -13.51 -17.95
C ASN A 247 1.99 -13.30 -19.39
N ASP A 248 0.95 -12.50 -19.60
CA ASP A 248 0.45 -12.09 -20.90
C ASP A 248 0.41 -10.57 -20.97
N ASN A 249 1.20 -10.00 -21.88
CA ASN A 249 1.33 -8.56 -22.06
C ASN A 249 0.67 -8.15 -23.38
N SER A 250 -0.24 -7.19 -23.31
CA SER A 250 -0.82 -6.55 -24.49
C SER A 250 -0.53 -5.05 -24.47
N GLY A 251 0.26 -4.59 -25.42
CA GLY A 251 0.45 -3.18 -25.72
C GLY A 251 -0.27 -2.83 -27.04
N SER A 252 -0.96 -1.73 -27.07
CA SER A 252 -1.59 -1.16 -28.26
C SER A 252 -1.19 0.30 -28.44
#